data_c383e21620816f973a6a2ebbc83fd6d5
#
_entry.id   c383e21620816f973a6a2ebbc83fd6d5
#
_cell.length_a   1.000
_cell.length_b   1.000
_cell.length_c   1.000
_cell.angle_alpha   90.00
_cell.angle_beta   90.00
_cell.angle_gamma   90.00
#
_symmetry.space_group_name_H-M   'P 1'
#
loop_
_entity.id
_entity.type
_entity.pdbx_description
1 polymer ?
#
loop_
_entity_poly.entity_id
_entity_poly.type
_entity_poly.pdbx_seq_one_letter_code
_entity_poly.pdbx_strand_id
1 'polypeptide(L)'
;MREKVVLGTACADATAGGGEQQQVDASRVREFLAWDSKDPSYASWVSRTYRCFYVGLGKTASTRVKLSLHLLEGHRVLERPFPWLHARATPGESFVPTLGDLPVQDALGVLTSPDWFRFCFVRNPYDRLFAAYKAFIMRDASPPSPFYRRIAEEIRTRQRYGERGRRRDAIVCFRDFVQYVQETLPERQDYHWCQMTWGLRPDLVRYDVVGHFESFAEDFGRVLRRLGVDEEVIPHLLEPENEGPIEKLPLAAVYDWDLAEQVYEMYRDDFSTYGYEKHSWLGDR
;
A
#
# COMPACT_ATOMS: atom_id res chain seq x y z
N MET A 1 -10.23 -12.59 -45.42
CA MET A 1 -11.63 -12.18 -45.25
C MET A 1 -11.79 -11.74 -43.83
N ARG A 2 -11.96 -10.43 -43.61
CA ARG A 2 -12.17 -9.85 -42.27
C ARG A 2 -13.65 -9.52 -42.15
N GLU A 3 -14.36 -10.19 -41.26
CA GLU A 3 -15.75 -9.85 -40.94
C GLU A 3 -15.79 -8.62 -40.05
N LYS A 4 -16.53 -7.62 -40.46
CA LYS A 4 -16.88 -6.43 -39.74
C LYS A 4 -18.07 -6.74 -38.81
N VAL A 5 -17.87 -6.63 -37.49
CA VAL A 5 -18.98 -6.58 -36.54
C VAL A 5 -19.48 -5.13 -36.47
N VAL A 6 -20.73 -4.96 -36.84
CA VAL A 6 -21.47 -3.68 -36.79
C VAL A 6 -22.00 -3.52 -35.37
N LEU A 7 -21.57 -2.48 -34.68
CA LEU A 7 -22.15 -2.06 -33.40
C LEU A 7 -23.34 -1.12 -33.68
N GLY A 8 -24.48 -1.56 -33.23
CA GLY A 8 -25.72 -0.81 -33.29
C GLY A 8 -25.73 0.37 -32.35
N THR A 9 -26.11 1.53 -32.88
CA THR A 9 -26.38 2.78 -32.18
C THR A 9 -27.68 2.67 -31.40
N ALA A 10 -27.60 2.84 -30.07
CA ALA A 10 -28.76 3.25 -29.27
C ALA A 10 -28.48 4.64 -28.69
N CYS A 11 -29.13 5.65 -29.27
CA CYS A 11 -29.26 6.98 -28.71
C CYS A 11 -30.28 6.92 -27.55
N ALA A 12 -29.90 7.38 -26.37
CA ALA A 12 -30.84 7.73 -25.33
C ALA A 12 -30.35 9.00 -24.63
N ASP A 13 -31.22 9.98 -24.59
CA ASP A 13 -31.08 11.30 -23.98
C ASP A 13 -30.57 11.25 -22.54
N ALA A 14 -29.48 11.99 -22.27
CA ALA A 14 -29.04 12.29 -20.93
C ALA A 14 -28.48 13.73 -20.85
N THR A 15 -29.38 14.70 -20.84
CA THR A 15 -29.03 16.10 -20.61
C THR A 15 -29.78 16.59 -19.36
N ALA A 16 -29.18 16.42 -18.17
CA ALA A 16 -29.36 17.27 -16.98
C ALA A 16 -28.51 16.83 -15.76
N GLY A 17 -27.92 15.62 -15.72
CA GLY A 17 -27.15 15.14 -14.55
C GLY A 17 -25.62 15.29 -14.67
N GLY A 18 -25.09 15.70 -15.82
CA GLY A 18 -23.66 15.65 -16.08
C GLY A 18 -22.80 16.68 -15.34
N GLY A 19 -23.36 17.80 -14.98
CA GLY A 19 -22.64 18.90 -14.35
C GLY A 19 -22.32 18.65 -12.86
N GLU A 20 -23.27 18.14 -12.10
CA GLU A 20 -23.08 17.83 -10.68
C GLU A 20 -22.15 16.63 -10.48
N GLN A 21 -22.31 15.58 -11.29
CA GLN A 21 -21.46 14.39 -11.24
C GLN A 21 -20.01 14.72 -11.59
N GLN A 22 -19.75 15.52 -12.63
CA GLN A 22 -18.41 15.98 -12.99
C GLN A 22 -17.77 16.87 -11.90
N GLN A 23 -18.58 17.68 -11.21
CA GLN A 23 -18.07 18.55 -10.14
C GLN A 23 -17.73 17.75 -8.88
N VAL A 24 -18.51 16.74 -8.53
CA VAL A 24 -18.21 15.79 -7.45
C VAL A 24 -16.95 15.00 -7.75
N ASP A 25 -16.80 14.52 -8.98
CA ASP A 25 -15.65 13.73 -9.39
C ASP A 25 -14.34 14.56 -9.39
N ALA A 26 -14.38 15.82 -9.83
CA ALA A 26 -13.23 16.72 -9.75
C ALA A 26 -12.84 17.09 -8.30
N SER A 27 -13.80 17.14 -7.39
CA SER A 27 -13.54 17.33 -5.96
C SER A 27 -12.81 16.11 -5.37
N ARG A 28 -13.26 14.91 -5.68
CA ARG A 28 -12.63 13.65 -5.27
C ARG A 28 -11.19 13.55 -5.73
N VAL A 29 -10.92 13.90 -6.99
CA VAL A 29 -9.54 13.92 -7.52
C VAL A 29 -8.66 14.87 -6.72
N ARG A 30 -9.12 16.09 -6.47
CA ARG A 30 -8.36 17.07 -5.68
C ARG A 30 -8.10 16.59 -4.27
N GLU A 31 -9.08 15.96 -3.63
CA GLU A 31 -8.94 15.38 -2.30
C GLU A 31 -7.92 14.24 -2.30
N PHE A 32 -7.98 13.34 -3.29
CA PHE A 32 -7.01 12.26 -3.44
C PHE A 32 -5.60 12.81 -3.68
N LEU A 33 -5.43 13.78 -4.58
CA LEU A 33 -4.14 14.40 -4.85
C LEU A 33 -3.56 15.13 -3.62
N ALA A 34 -4.39 15.80 -2.84
CA ALA A 34 -3.98 16.45 -1.60
C ALA A 34 -3.52 15.42 -0.56
N TRP A 35 -4.13 14.24 -0.54
CA TRP A 35 -3.72 13.13 0.31
C TRP A 35 -2.44 12.46 -0.23
N ASP A 36 -2.37 12.13 -1.52
CA ASP A 36 -1.24 11.48 -2.21
C ASP A 36 0.06 12.29 -2.11
N SER A 37 -0.04 13.62 -2.06
CA SER A 37 1.11 14.52 -1.92
C SER A 37 1.80 14.49 -0.56
N LYS A 38 1.20 13.89 0.46
CA LYS A 38 1.76 13.83 1.84
C LYS A 38 3.00 12.94 1.91
N ASP A 39 3.00 11.82 1.18
CA ASP A 39 4.17 10.96 1.03
C ASP A 39 4.27 10.40 -0.40
N PRO A 40 4.97 11.09 -1.28
CA PRO A 40 5.09 10.68 -2.68
C PRO A 40 5.81 9.35 -2.88
N SER A 41 6.52 8.82 -1.88
CA SER A 41 7.27 7.58 -1.99
C SER A 41 6.39 6.32 -1.93
N TYR A 42 5.18 6.44 -1.38
CA TYR A 42 4.22 5.33 -1.23
C TYR A 42 2.94 5.51 -2.04
N ALA A 43 2.90 6.58 -2.78
CA ALA A 43 1.75 7.03 -3.51
C ALA A 43 1.25 6.05 -4.58
N SER A 44 0.31 6.53 -5.30
CA SER A 44 -0.32 5.95 -6.47
C SER A 44 0.65 5.82 -7.65
N TRP A 45 0.49 4.78 -8.45
CA TRP A 45 1.30 4.49 -9.63
C TRP A 45 0.40 4.26 -10.83
N VAL A 46 0.73 4.91 -11.95
CA VAL A 46 -0.09 4.91 -13.17
C VAL A 46 0.69 4.32 -14.33
N SER A 47 0.29 3.15 -14.81
CA SER A 47 0.78 2.61 -16.06
C SER A 47 -0.15 3.03 -17.21
N ARG A 48 0.36 3.83 -18.12
CA ARG A 48 -0.40 4.26 -19.32
C ARG A 48 -0.49 3.17 -20.36
N THR A 49 0.54 2.37 -20.51
CA THR A 49 0.61 1.25 -21.44
C THR A 49 -0.45 0.22 -21.11
N TYR A 50 -0.57 -0.15 -19.84
CA TYR A 50 -1.51 -1.17 -19.37
C TYR A 50 -2.83 -0.58 -18.87
N ARG A 51 -3.00 0.75 -18.90
CA ARG A 51 -4.18 1.45 -18.37
C ARG A 51 -4.55 0.97 -16.97
N CYS A 52 -3.55 0.87 -16.09
CA CYS A 52 -3.77 0.47 -14.72
C CYS A 52 -3.30 1.52 -13.71
N PHE A 53 -3.93 1.48 -12.54
CA PHE A 53 -3.69 2.36 -11.42
C PHE A 53 -3.51 1.53 -10.15
N TYR A 54 -2.38 1.70 -9.52
CA TYR A 54 -2.02 1.01 -8.29
C TYR A 54 -1.85 1.99 -7.14
N VAL A 55 -2.51 1.75 -6.01
CA VAL A 55 -2.23 2.44 -4.76
C VAL A 55 -1.54 1.45 -3.82
N GLY A 56 -0.32 1.79 -3.41
CA GLY A 56 0.52 0.93 -2.60
C GLY A 56 0.69 1.44 -1.18
N LEU A 57 0.66 0.52 -0.22
CA LEU A 57 1.03 0.78 1.17
C LEU A 57 2.27 -0.01 1.57
N GLY A 58 2.96 0.46 2.59
CA GLY A 58 4.07 -0.26 3.18
C GLY A 58 3.62 -1.63 3.74
N LYS A 59 4.46 -2.64 3.57
CA LYS A 59 4.27 -4.01 4.07
C LYS A 59 3.15 -4.84 3.41
N THR A 60 2.64 -4.40 2.25
CA THR A 60 1.64 -5.13 1.44
C THR A 60 2.21 -5.60 0.10
N ALA A 61 3.48 -5.99 0.03
CA ALA A 61 4.22 -6.33 -1.19
C ALA A 61 4.41 -5.17 -2.19
N SER A 62 4.26 -3.92 -1.75
CA SER A 62 4.32 -2.73 -2.62
C SER A 62 5.63 -2.61 -3.42
N THR A 63 6.75 -3.05 -2.88
CA THR A 63 8.05 -3.06 -3.58
C THR A 63 7.98 -3.95 -4.83
N ARG A 64 7.43 -5.16 -4.71
CA ARG A 64 7.30 -6.09 -5.85
C ARG A 64 6.36 -5.55 -6.92
N VAL A 65 5.19 -5.04 -6.52
CA VAL A 65 4.23 -4.46 -7.48
C VAL A 65 4.85 -3.29 -8.24
N LYS A 66 5.49 -2.35 -7.53
CA LYS A 66 6.17 -1.20 -8.15
C LYS A 66 7.25 -1.64 -9.12
N LEU A 67 8.10 -2.60 -8.72
CA LEU A 67 9.14 -3.16 -9.57
C LEU A 67 8.56 -3.79 -10.83
N SER A 68 7.49 -4.59 -10.69
CA SER A 68 6.81 -5.22 -11.82
C SER A 68 6.23 -4.19 -12.77
N LEU A 69 5.61 -3.11 -12.27
CA LEU A 69 5.12 -2.02 -13.12
C LEU A 69 6.25 -1.33 -13.89
N HIS A 70 7.41 -1.11 -13.26
CA HIS A 70 8.58 -0.57 -13.96
C HIS A 70 9.08 -1.49 -15.06
N LEU A 71 9.19 -2.79 -14.80
CA LEU A 71 9.59 -3.77 -15.80
C LEU A 71 8.62 -3.85 -16.98
N LEU A 72 7.31 -3.81 -16.69
CA LEU A 72 6.24 -3.82 -17.70
C LEU A 72 6.26 -2.57 -18.59
N GLU A 73 6.63 -1.41 -18.06
CA GLU A 73 6.82 -0.18 -18.84
C GLU A 73 8.18 -0.14 -19.59
N GLY A 74 8.95 -1.23 -19.55
CA GLY A 74 10.22 -1.38 -20.27
C GLY A 74 11.42 -0.75 -19.59
N HIS A 75 11.31 -0.39 -18.30
CA HIS A 75 12.42 0.17 -17.55
C HIS A 75 13.40 -0.92 -17.11
N ARG A 76 14.69 -0.68 -17.32
CA ARG A 76 15.73 -1.60 -16.83
C ARG A 76 15.96 -1.39 -15.35
N VAL A 77 15.75 -2.43 -14.57
CA VAL A 77 16.07 -2.44 -13.14
C VAL A 77 17.49 -2.97 -12.97
N LEU A 78 18.47 -2.06 -12.83
CA LEU A 78 19.88 -2.43 -12.93
C LEU A 78 20.57 -2.70 -11.59
N GLU A 79 20.06 -2.18 -10.47
CA GLU A 79 20.82 -2.23 -9.20
C GLU A 79 19.94 -2.44 -7.97
N ARG A 80 20.38 -3.29 -7.04
CA ARG A 80 19.83 -3.44 -5.69
C ARG A 80 20.77 -2.76 -4.67
N PRO A 81 20.27 -2.13 -3.60
CA PRO A 81 18.85 -1.85 -3.30
C PRO A 81 18.25 -0.84 -4.28
N PHE A 82 16.93 -0.78 -4.39
CA PHE A 82 16.21 0.12 -5.31
C PHE A 82 15.78 1.43 -4.62
N PRO A 83 16.71 2.34 -4.24
CA PRO A 83 16.32 3.58 -3.56
C PRO A 83 15.43 4.48 -4.44
N TRP A 84 15.63 4.40 -5.75
CA TRP A 84 14.82 5.12 -6.75
C TRP A 84 13.38 4.61 -6.85
N LEU A 85 13.09 3.36 -6.44
CA LEU A 85 11.72 2.82 -6.46
C LEU A 85 10.77 3.59 -5.53
N HIS A 86 11.32 4.31 -4.56
CA HIS A 86 10.61 5.14 -3.61
C HIS A 86 10.86 6.64 -3.85
N ALA A 87 11.67 7.00 -4.84
CA ALA A 87 11.92 8.38 -5.20
C ALA A 87 10.92 8.86 -6.26
N ARG A 88 10.55 10.14 -6.22
CA ARG A 88 9.90 10.78 -7.37
C ARG A 88 10.86 10.80 -8.54
N ALA A 89 10.31 10.58 -9.74
CA ALA A 89 11.06 10.78 -10.97
C ALA A 89 11.70 12.16 -11.01
N THR A 90 13.00 12.21 -11.24
CA THR A 90 13.65 13.45 -11.63
C THR A 90 13.18 13.81 -13.04
N PRO A 91 12.83 15.06 -13.35
CA PRO A 91 12.43 15.43 -14.69
C PRO A 91 13.46 14.95 -15.72
N GLY A 92 13.04 14.14 -16.68
CA GLY A 92 13.89 13.53 -17.72
C GLY A 92 14.28 12.07 -17.47
N GLU A 93 14.02 11.51 -16.30
CA GLU A 93 14.14 10.06 -16.05
C GLU A 93 12.80 9.36 -16.37
N SER A 94 12.90 8.18 -16.99
CA SER A 94 11.74 7.42 -17.42
C SER A 94 11.23 6.54 -16.28
N PHE A 95 10.32 7.06 -15.46
CA PHE A 95 9.69 6.32 -14.36
C PHE A 95 8.20 6.15 -14.60
N VAL A 96 7.61 5.13 -13.96
CA VAL A 96 6.16 5.00 -13.89
C VAL A 96 5.60 6.20 -13.11
N PRO A 97 4.77 7.05 -13.72
CA PRO A 97 4.29 8.26 -13.08
C PRO A 97 3.35 7.96 -11.91
N THR A 98 3.31 8.88 -10.96
CA THR A 98 2.26 8.93 -9.93
C THR A 98 1.03 9.65 -10.48
N LEU A 99 -0.11 9.55 -9.77
CA LEU A 99 -1.30 10.31 -10.18
C LEU A 99 -1.05 11.82 -10.14
N GLY A 100 -0.21 12.30 -9.20
CA GLY A 100 0.14 13.71 -9.06
C GLY A 100 1.01 14.26 -10.20
N ASP A 101 1.65 13.40 -10.98
CA ASP A 101 2.44 13.78 -12.15
C ASP A 101 1.57 14.00 -13.40
N LEU A 102 0.27 13.69 -13.33
CA LEU A 102 -0.65 13.83 -14.45
C LEU A 102 -1.39 15.17 -14.43
N PRO A 103 -1.79 15.69 -15.61
CA PRO A 103 -2.78 16.75 -15.69
C PRO A 103 -4.07 16.33 -14.95
N VAL A 104 -4.73 17.27 -14.28
CA VAL A 104 -5.92 16.99 -13.46
C VAL A 104 -7.02 16.23 -14.23
N GLN A 105 -7.22 16.53 -15.51
CA GLN A 105 -8.20 15.83 -16.35
C GLN A 105 -7.82 14.38 -16.61
N ASP A 106 -6.54 14.09 -16.81
CA ASP A 106 -6.04 12.73 -16.97
C ASP A 106 -6.16 11.96 -15.66
N ALA A 107 -5.81 12.57 -14.52
CA ALA A 107 -5.98 12.01 -13.20
C ALA A 107 -7.45 11.69 -12.88
N LEU A 108 -8.38 12.56 -13.30
CA LEU A 108 -9.81 12.30 -13.21
C LEU A 108 -10.18 11.05 -14.01
N GLY A 109 -9.73 10.95 -15.26
CA GLY A 109 -9.94 9.77 -16.09
C GLY A 109 -9.42 8.49 -15.45
N VAL A 110 -8.22 8.52 -14.84
CA VAL A 110 -7.64 7.37 -14.12
C VAL A 110 -8.54 6.91 -12.98
N LEU A 111 -9.13 7.83 -12.21
CA LEU A 111 -9.96 7.49 -11.05
C LEU A 111 -11.39 7.08 -11.41
N THR A 112 -11.95 7.58 -12.52
CA THR A 112 -13.40 7.46 -12.80
C THR A 112 -13.74 6.67 -14.05
N SER A 113 -12.87 6.68 -15.09
CA SER A 113 -13.16 5.98 -16.35
C SER A 113 -13.13 4.45 -16.17
N PRO A 114 -14.11 3.73 -16.76
CA PRO A 114 -14.09 2.26 -16.76
C PRO A 114 -12.95 1.66 -17.59
N ASP A 115 -12.28 2.46 -18.41
CA ASP A 115 -11.11 2.01 -19.20
C ASP A 115 -9.85 1.81 -18.35
N TRP A 116 -9.87 2.22 -17.10
CA TRP A 116 -8.75 2.08 -16.18
C TRP A 116 -9.01 0.95 -15.18
N PHE A 117 -8.03 0.09 -15.03
CA PHE A 117 -8.05 -0.99 -14.06
C PHE A 117 -7.33 -0.56 -12.76
N ARG A 118 -8.05 -0.54 -11.65
CA ARG A 118 -7.57 -0.04 -10.35
C ARG A 118 -7.38 -1.19 -9.39
N PHE A 119 -6.22 -1.26 -8.77
CA PHE A 119 -5.97 -2.33 -7.80
C PHE A 119 -5.10 -1.85 -6.64
N CYS A 120 -5.19 -2.56 -5.55
CA CYS A 120 -4.34 -2.41 -4.37
C CYS A 120 -4.09 -3.77 -3.73
N PHE A 121 -3.17 -3.80 -2.76
CA PHE A 121 -2.93 -4.97 -1.92
C PHE A 121 -3.09 -4.60 -0.46
N VAL A 122 -3.71 -5.50 0.28
CA VAL A 122 -3.88 -5.44 1.74
C VAL A 122 -3.14 -6.59 2.40
N ARG A 123 -2.97 -6.53 3.71
CA ARG A 123 -2.35 -7.56 4.51
C ARG A 123 -3.04 -7.63 5.87
N ASN A 124 -3.08 -8.83 6.47
CA ASN A 124 -3.58 -8.99 7.83
C ASN A 124 -2.99 -7.92 8.76
N PRO A 125 -3.83 -7.10 9.44
CA PRO A 125 -3.33 -5.96 10.22
C PRO A 125 -2.33 -6.36 11.30
N TYR A 126 -2.50 -7.52 11.95
CA TYR A 126 -1.55 -8.03 12.93
C TYR A 126 -0.18 -8.30 12.30
N ASP A 127 -0.16 -9.00 11.18
CA ASP A 127 1.10 -9.35 10.50
C ASP A 127 1.75 -8.12 9.88
N ARG A 128 0.95 -7.20 9.32
CA ARG A 128 1.44 -5.94 8.76
C ARG A 128 2.15 -5.09 9.80
N LEU A 129 1.52 -4.88 10.98
CA LEU A 129 2.06 -4.08 12.06
C LEU A 129 3.36 -4.70 12.62
N PHE A 130 3.38 -6.02 12.83
CA PHE A 130 4.57 -6.72 13.28
C PHE A 130 5.69 -6.68 12.23
N ALA A 131 5.37 -6.79 10.94
CA ALA A 131 6.34 -6.67 9.86
C ALA A 131 6.94 -5.25 9.77
N ALA A 132 6.17 -4.21 10.08
CA ALA A 132 6.67 -2.84 10.17
C ALA A 132 7.64 -2.68 11.37
N TYR A 133 7.25 -3.16 12.54
CA TYR A 133 8.09 -3.17 13.73
C TYR A 133 9.45 -3.87 13.46
N LYS A 134 9.43 -5.08 12.91
CA LYS A 134 10.66 -5.81 12.58
C LYS A 134 11.57 -5.05 11.61
N ALA A 135 10.98 -4.39 10.62
CA ALA A 135 11.76 -3.73 9.58
C ALA A 135 12.39 -2.40 10.04
N PHE A 136 11.70 -1.64 10.88
CA PHE A 136 12.05 -0.25 11.12
C PHE A 136 12.42 0.07 12.56
N ILE A 137 11.93 -0.69 13.53
CA ILE A 137 12.07 -0.40 14.95
C ILE A 137 12.98 -1.41 15.66
N MET A 138 12.78 -2.71 15.41
CA MET A 138 13.55 -3.78 16.07
C MET A 138 15.03 -3.78 15.69
N ARG A 139 15.38 -3.31 14.49
CA ARG A 139 16.77 -3.24 14.01
C ARG A 139 17.52 -2.06 14.63
N ASP A 140 17.94 -2.22 15.87
CA ASP A 140 18.62 -1.16 16.65
C ASP A 140 19.99 -0.75 16.08
N ALA A 141 20.70 -1.67 15.44
CA ALA A 141 22.08 -1.44 14.98
C ALA A 141 22.18 -0.67 13.65
N SER A 142 21.11 -0.63 12.84
CA SER A 142 21.07 0.09 11.57
C SER A 142 19.62 0.34 11.16
N PRO A 143 18.92 1.27 11.80
CA PRO A 143 17.60 1.66 11.32
C PRO A 143 17.73 2.22 9.90
N PRO A 144 16.78 1.91 8.99
CA PRO A 144 16.89 2.21 7.57
C PRO A 144 16.93 3.71 7.26
N SER A 145 16.53 4.56 8.21
CA SER A 145 16.62 6.02 8.05
C SER A 145 16.69 6.76 9.39
N PRO A 146 17.18 8.03 9.41
CA PRO A 146 17.15 8.89 10.59
C PRO A 146 15.74 9.09 11.18
N PHE A 147 14.71 9.03 10.33
CA PHE A 147 13.32 9.14 10.75
C PHE A 147 12.91 8.02 11.70
N TYR A 148 13.16 6.76 11.35
CA TYR A 148 12.80 5.61 12.20
C TYR A 148 13.65 5.52 13.46
N ARG A 149 14.91 5.97 13.38
CA ARG A 149 15.77 6.10 14.56
C ARG A 149 15.17 7.06 15.58
N ARG A 150 14.67 8.23 15.12
CA ARG A 150 14.01 9.21 15.99
C ARG A 150 12.75 8.63 16.63
N ILE A 151 11.95 7.86 15.91
CA ILE A 151 10.78 7.18 16.48
C ILE A 151 11.19 6.20 17.59
N ALA A 152 12.19 5.36 17.35
CA ALA A 152 12.69 4.44 18.35
C ALA A 152 13.22 5.18 19.60
N GLU A 153 13.90 6.29 19.42
CA GLU A 153 14.37 7.14 20.53
C GLU A 153 13.22 7.79 21.30
N GLU A 154 12.17 8.22 20.61
CA GLU A 154 10.96 8.77 21.24
C GLU A 154 10.26 7.71 22.08
N ILE A 155 10.07 6.50 21.58
CA ILE A 155 9.48 5.38 22.33
C ILE A 155 10.32 5.09 23.58
N ARG A 156 11.64 4.98 23.47
CA ARG A 156 12.55 4.77 24.61
C ARG A 156 12.45 5.90 25.64
N THR A 157 12.27 7.12 25.19
CA THR A 157 12.15 8.29 26.08
C THR A 157 10.86 8.22 26.88
N ARG A 158 9.74 7.88 26.24
CA ARG A 158 8.44 7.69 26.92
C ARG A 158 8.52 6.59 28.00
N GLN A 159 9.17 5.47 27.69
CA GLN A 159 9.41 4.38 28.65
C GLN A 159 10.20 4.82 29.90
N ARG A 160 11.17 5.72 29.73
CA ARG A 160 12.00 6.22 30.84
C ARG A 160 11.23 7.09 31.84
N TYR A 161 10.25 7.85 31.34
CA TYR A 161 9.41 8.69 32.18
C TYR A 161 8.32 7.89 32.94
N GLY A 162 7.94 6.72 32.44
CA GLY A 162 6.91 5.85 33.03
C GLY A 162 7.42 4.91 34.13
N GLU A 163 8.70 4.50 34.10
CA GLU A 163 9.30 3.56 35.07
C GLU A 163 10.68 4.02 35.48
N ARG A 164 10.85 4.31 36.80
CA ARG A 164 12.15 4.63 37.40
C ARG A 164 13.11 3.44 37.21
N GLY A 165 14.04 3.53 36.24
CA GLY A 165 15.21 2.66 36.25
C GLY A 165 15.48 1.80 34.98
N ARG A 166 14.80 1.92 33.88
CA ARG A 166 15.18 1.19 32.66
C ARG A 166 16.41 1.80 31.98
N ARG A 167 17.34 0.92 31.56
CA ARG A 167 18.63 1.28 30.95
C ARG A 167 18.47 2.09 29.66
N ARG A 168 19.44 2.96 29.40
CA ARG A 168 19.53 3.81 28.18
C ARG A 168 19.49 3.01 26.86
N ASP A 169 19.84 1.73 26.90
CA ASP A 169 20.06 0.85 25.76
C ASP A 169 18.96 -0.22 25.62
N ALA A 170 17.78 0.00 26.20
CA ALA A 170 16.70 -0.98 26.11
C ALA A 170 16.19 -1.07 24.65
N ILE A 171 16.15 -2.29 24.12
CA ILE A 171 15.48 -2.57 22.85
C ILE A 171 14.01 -2.20 22.99
N VAL A 172 13.48 -1.43 22.03
CA VAL A 172 12.05 -1.15 21.96
C VAL A 172 11.31 -2.47 21.75
N CYS A 173 10.47 -2.88 22.67
CA CYS A 173 9.67 -4.08 22.50
C CYS A 173 8.44 -3.82 21.59
N PHE A 174 7.84 -4.88 21.05
CA PHE A 174 6.71 -4.73 20.15
C PHE A 174 5.49 -4.07 20.81
N ARG A 175 5.21 -4.37 22.08
CA ARG A 175 4.12 -3.75 22.84
C ARG A 175 4.30 -2.23 22.98
N ASP A 176 5.52 -1.77 23.21
CA ASP A 176 5.82 -0.34 23.31
C ASP A 176 5.62 0.38 21.96
N PHE A 177 5.95 -0.30 20.87
CA PHE A 177 5.67 0.21 19.52
C PHE A 177 4.16 0.27 19.22
N VAL A 178 3.40 -0.75 19.62
CA VAL A 178 1.93 -0.74 19.50
C VAL A 178 1.33 0.44 20.28
N GLN A 179 1.77 0.66 21.50
CA GLN A 179 1.34 1.81 22.30
C GLN A 179 1.69 3.14 21.61
N TYR A 180 2.89 3.28 21.06
CA TYR A 180 3.29 4.47 20.30
C TYR A 180 2.36 4.73 19.11
N VAL A 181 2.04 3.69 18.34
CA VAL A 181 1.13 3.80 17.19
C VAL A 181 -0.27 4.22 17.64
N GLN A 182 -0.78 3.63 18.72
CA GLN A 182 -2.09 3.95 19.28
C GLN A 182 -2.20 5.40 19.76
N GLU A 183 -1.15 5.95 20.34
CA GLU A 183 -1.09 7.33 20.83
C GLU A 183 -0.79 8.35 19.70
N THR A 184 -0.40 7.87 18.52
CA THR A 184 -0.10 8.75 17.39
C THR A 184 -1.37 9.01 16.58
N LEU A 185 -1.68 10.29 16.33
CA LEU A 185 -2.84 10.69 15.51
C LEU A 185 -2.78 10.02 14.13
N PRO A 186 -3.90 9.51 13.60
CA PRO A 186 -3.93 8.77 12.33
C PRO A 186 -3.23 9.50 11.16
N GLU A 187 -3.43 10.80 11.05
CA GLU A 187 -2.83 11.64 10.01
C GLU A 187 -1.32 11.84 10.15
N ARG A 188 -0.72 11.44 11.28
CA ARG A 188 0.71 11.48 11.57
C ARG A 188 1.35 10.10 11.54
N GLN A 189 0.56 9.06 11.37
CA GLN A 189 1.08 7.71 11.26
C GLN A 189 1.79 7.52 9.91
N ASP A 190 2.85 6.73 9.96
CA ASP A 190 3.60 6.34 8.76
C ASP A 190 2.83 5.32 7.92
N TYR A 191 2.97 5.35 6.59
CA TYR A 191 2.30 4.45 5.65
C TYR A 191 2.61 2.95 5.86
N HIS A 192 3.63 2.62 6.63
CA HIS A 192 3.92 1.22 6.96
C HIS A 192 3.01 0.66 8.06
N TRP A 193 2.34 1.53 8.85
CA TRP A 193 1.46 1.12 9.94
C TRP A 193 0.19 1.95 10.11
N CYS A 194 -0.08 2.95 9.28
CA CYS A 194 -1.40 3.59 9.27
C CYS A 194 -2.50 2.58 8.91
N GLN A 195 -3.75 2.88 9.22
CA GLN A 195 -4.88 2.09 8.75
C GLN A 195 -4.85 1.99 7.23
N MET A 196 -5.12 0.80 6.69
CA MET A 196 -5.14 0.59 5.24
C MET A 196 -6.33 1.28 4.60
N THR A 197 -7.47 1.34 5.28
CA THR A 197 -8.64 2.12 4.86
C THR A 197 -8.31 3.60 4.71
N TRP A 198 -7.53 4.16 5.64
CA TRP A 198 -7.06 5.55 5.54
C TRP A 198 -6.04 5.73 4.41
N GLY A 199 -5.15 4.77 4.24
CA GLY A 199 -4.07 4.84 3.26
C GLY A 199 -4.49 4.50 1.82
N LEU A 200 -5.47 3.64 1.62
CA LEU A 200 -5.97 3.23 0.30
C LEU A 200 -7.14 4.08 -0.19
N ARG A 201 -7.81 4.82 0.70
CA ARG A 201 -8.93 5.70 0.36
C ARG A 201 -10.02 5.01 -0.48
N PRO A 202 -10.60 3.89 -0.01
CA PRO A 202 -11.69 3.22 -0.72
C PRO A 202 -12.96 4.08 -0.87
N ASP A 203 -13.04 5.17 -0.11
CA ASP A 203 -14.05 6.22 -0.25
C ASP A 203 -13.87 7.07 -1.51
N LEU A 204 -12.63 7.22 -1.99
CA LEU A 204 -12.29 8.01 -3.19
C LEU A 204 -11.97 7.14 -4.41
N VAL A 205 -11.37 5.97 -4.20
CA VAL A 205 -10.93 5.06 -5.27
C VAL A 205 -11.78 3.79 -5.26
N ARG A 206 -12.50 3.55 -6.35
CA ARG A 206 -13.17 2.28 -6.56
C ARG A 206 -12.19 1.28 -7.16
N TYR A 207 -11.68 0.37 -6.35
CA TYR A 207 -10.79 -0.70 -6.82
C TYR A 207 -11.54 -1.80 -7.55
N ASP A 208 -11.00 -2.23 -8.69
CA ASP A 208 -11.48 -3.39 -9.43
C ASP A 208 -10.98 -4.70 -8.80
N VAL A 209 -9.80 -4.64 -8.15
CA VAL A 209 -9.23 -5.74 -7.35
C VAL A 209 -8.57 -5.21 -6.09
N VAL A 210 -8.93 -5.82 -4.96
CA VAL A 210 -8.20 -5.75 -3.70
C VAL A 210 -7.55 -7.12 -3.50
N GLY A 211 -6.24 -7.21 -3.72
CA GLY A 211 -5.47 -8.43 -3.51
C GLY A 211 -4.99 -8.56 -2.06
N HIS A 212 -4.74 -9.78 -1.61
CA HIS A 212 -4.25 -10.06 -0.26
C HIS A 212 -2.77 -10.47 -0.31
N PHE A 213 -1.97 -9.96 0.63
CA PHE A 213 -0.56 -10.35 0.75
C PHE A 213 -0.39 -11.85 1.01
N GLU A 214 -1.32 -12.44 1.72
CA GLU A 214 -1.34 -13.86 2.10
C GLU A 214 -1.46 -14.79 0.88
N SER A 215 -2.15 -14.32 -0.18
CA SER A 215 -2.31 -14.99 -1.49
C SER A 215 -1.65 -14.20 -2.63
N PHE A 216 -0.58 -13.44 -2.33
CA PHE A 216 0.00 -12.46 -3.26
C PHE A 216 0.28 -13.02 -4.65
N ALA A 217 0.93 -14.18 -4.75
CA ALA A 217 1.30 -14.75 -6.04
C ALA A 217 0.05 -15.08 -6.91
N GLU A 218 -1.01 -15.60 -6.29
CA GLU A 218 -2.26 -15.88 -6.97
C GLU A 218 -2.97 -14.58 -7.37
N ASP A 219 -3.14 -13.66 -6.43
CA ASP A 219 -3.88 -12.42 -6.64
C ASP A 219 -3.15 -11.50 -7.64
N PHE A 220 -1.84 -11.35 -7.51
CA PHE A 220 -1.07 -10.54 -8.45
C PHE A 220 -0.97 -11.21 -9.82
N GLY A 221 -0.88 -12.54 -9.88
CA GLY A 221 -0.97 -13.28 -11.13
C GLY A 221 -2.30 -13.02 -11.85
N ARG A 222 -3.42 -12.97 -11.13
CA ARG A 222 -4.73 -12.60 -11.69
C ARG A 222 -4.75 -11.16 -12.22
N VAL A 223 -4.16 -10.22 -11.48
CA VAL A 223 -4.00 -8.82 -11.94
C VAL A 223 -3.20 -8.77 -13.23
N LEU A 224 -2.02 -9.42 -13.30
CA LEU A 224 -1.15 -9.42 -14.47
C LEU A 224 -1.84 -10.01 -15.71
N ARG A 225 -2.57 -11.11 -15.56
CA ARG A 225 -3.40 -11.69 -16.64
C ARG A 225 -4.49 -10.72 -17.11
N ARG A 226 -5.16 -10.05 -16.17
CA ARG A 226 -6.17 -9.05 -16.49
C ARG A 226 -5.61 -7.87 -17.28
N LEU A 227 -4.34 -7.52 -17.03
CA LEU A 227 -3.61 -6.49 -17.77
C LEU A 227 -3.10 -6.99 -19.15
N GLY A 228 -3.26 -8.27 -19.47
CA GLY A 228 -2.80 -8.85 -20.74
C GLY A 228 -1.30 -9.15 -20.77
N VAL A 229 -0.68 -9.35 -19.62
CA VAL A 229 0.74 -9.74 -19.54
C VAL A 229 0.89 -11.20 -19.96
N ASP A 230 1.91 -11.49 -20.78
CA ASP A 230 2.20 -12.83 -21.28
C ASP A 230 2.48 -13.81 -20.14
N GLU A 231 1.91 -15.02 -20.20
CA GLU A 231 2.05 -16.06 -19.17
C GLU A 231 3.51 -16.43 -18.88
N GLU A 232 4.39 -16.35 -19.88
CA GLU A 232 5.81 -16.64 -19.73
C GLU A 232 6.55 -15.59 -18.87
N VAL A 233 6.04 -14.36 -18.83
CA VAL A 233 6.63 -13.24 -18.06
C VAL A 233 6.15 -13.22 -16.61
N ILE A 234 4.92 -13.68 -16.37
CA ILE A 234 4.28 -13.62 -15.05
C ILE A 234 5.15 -14.22 -13.93
N PRO A 235 5.74 -15.42 -14.05
CA PRO A 235 6.57 -15.98 -12.98
C PRO A 235 7.71 -15.06 -12.54
N HIS A 236 8.39 -14.39 -13.47
CA HIS A 236 9.47 -13.46 -13.18
C HIS A 236 9.00 -12.21 -12.41
N LEU A 237 7.77 -11.77 -12.68
CA LEU A 237 7.17 -10.64 -11.98
C LEU A 237 6.68 -11.00 -10.56
N LEU A 238 6.50 -12.30 -10.29
CA LEU A 238 6.04 -12.81 -8.99
C LEU A 238 7.20 -13.20 -8.06
N GLU A 239 8.44 -13.27 -8.54
CA GLU A 239 9.59 -13.66 -7.73
C GLU A 239 9.72 -12.77 -6.48
N PRO A 240 9.86 -13.35 -5.28
CA PRO A 240 9.96 -12.58 -4.05
C PRO A 240 11.26 -11.75 -4.00
N GLU A 241 11.15 -10.48 -3.62
CA GLU A 241 12.31 -9.56 -3.53
C GLU A 241 13.07 -9.66 -2.21
N ASN A 242 12.42 -10.09 -1.15
CA ASN A 242 12.92 -10.02 0.21
C ASN A 242 12.77 -11.35 0.93
N GLU A 243 13.28 -12.43 0.37
CA GLU A 243 13.52 -13.65 1.14
C GLU A 243 14.81 -13.51 1.95
N GLY A 244 14.77 -12.67 2.97
CA GLY A 244 15.80 -12.72 4.01
C GLY A 244 15.48 -13.88 4.98
N PRO A 245 16.51 -14.45 5.65
CA PRO A 245 16.34 -15.55 6.59
C PRO A 245 15.70 -15.11 7.92
N ILE A 246 14.70 -14.23 7.87
CA ILE A 246 13.97 -13.84 9.06
C ILE A 246 12.96 -14.95 9.32
N GLU A 247 13.26 -15.77 10.30
CA GLU A 247 12.36 -16.77 10.87
C GLU A 247 10.96 -16.16 11.04
N LYS A 248 9.98 -16.76 10.36
CA LYS A 248 8.59 -16.33 10.47
C LYS A 248 8.07 -16.79 11.83
N LEU A 249 8.24 -15.95 12.84
CA LEU A 249 7.61 -16.20 14.14
C LEU A 249 6.10 -16.24 13.93
N PRO A 250 5.41 -17.26 14.40
CA PRO A 250 3.95 -17.30 14.37
C PRO A 250 3.39 -16.12 15.17
N LEU A 251 2.35 -15.49 14.68
CA LEU A 251 1.75 -14.33 15.37
C LEU A 251 1.29 -14.68 16.79
N ALA A 252 0.85 -15.92 17.02
CA ALA A 252 0.49 -16.42 18.35
C ALA A 252 1.65 -16.40 19.37
N ALA A 253 2.91 -16.35 18.92
CA ALA A 253 4.07 -16.16 19.79
C ALA A 253 4.40 -14.69 20.07
N VAL A 254 3.78 -13.78 19.33
CA VAL A 254 4.04 -12.33 19.40
C VAL A 254 2.92 -11.60 20.13
N TYR A 255 1.68 -12.02 19.92
CA TYR A 255 0.49 -11.44 20.50
C TYR A 255 0.00 -12.26 21.70
N ASP A 256 -0.39 -11.59 22.76
CA ASP A 256 -1.33 -12.07 23.76
C ASP A 256 -2.71 -11.45 23.52
N TRP A 257 -3.70 -11.87 24.31
CA TRP A 257 -5.08 -11.42 24.15
C TRP A 257 -5.24 -9.90 24.28
N ASP A 258 -4.56 -9.28 25.24
CA ASP A 258 -4.67 -7.84 25.48
C ASP A 258 -4.05 -7.04 24.34
N LEU A 259 -2.88 -7.45 23.84
CA LEU A 259 -2.20 -6.79 22.74
C LEU A 259 -2.97 -6.97 21.42
N ALA A 260 -3.52 -8.16 21.21
CA ALA A 260 -4.34 -8.43 20.03
C ALA A 260 -5.63 -7.59 20.04
N GLU A 261 -6.29 -7.44 21.19
CA GLU A 261 -7.47 -6.59 21.33
C GLU A 261 -7.12 -5.12 21.04
N GLN A 262 -6.02 -4.60 21.57
CA GLN A 262 -5.57 -3.24 21.28
C GLN A 262 -5.35 -3.01 19.78
N VAL A 263 -4.70 -3.95 19.09
CA VAL A 263 -4.45 -3.84 17.65
C VAL A 263 -5.74 -3.98 16.86
N TYR A 264 -6.65 -4.89 17.25
CA TYR A 264 -7.96 -5.01 16.63
C TYR A 264 -8.74 -3.69 16.69
N GLU A 265 -8.79 -3.05 17.86
CA GLU A 265 -9.49 -1.77 18.03
C GLU A 265 -8.87 -0.65 17.18
N MET A 266 -7.54 -0.60 17.07
CA MET A 266 -6.86 0.39 16.21
C MET A 266 -7.16 0.22 14.73
N TYR A 267 -7.33 -1.03 14.26
CA TYR A 267 -7.50 -1.36 12.84
C TYR A 267 -8.87 -1.95 12.53
N ARG A 268 -9.89 -1.71 13.37
CA ARG A 268 -11.22 -2.29 13.24
C ARG A 268 -11.81 -2.14 11.84
N ASP A 269 -11.64 -0.97 11.25
CA ASP A 269 -12.12 -0.68 9.90
C ASP A 269 -11.39 -1.50 8.83
N ASP A 270 -10.08 -1.74 9.00
CA ASP A 270 -9.31 -2.60 8.10
C ASP A 270 -9.80 -4.05 8.17
N PHE A 271 -10.03 -4.58 9.39
CA PHE A 271 -10.58 -5.92 9.56
C PHE A 271 -11.93 -6.07 8.87
N SER A 272 -12.85 -5.14 9.11
CA SER A 272 -14.20 -5.21 8.55
C SER A 272 -14.23 -4.96 7.04
N THR A 273 -13.46 -4.00 6.54
CA THR A 273 -13.45 -3.63 5.11
C THR A 273 -12.80 -4.70 4.23
N TYR A 274 -11.72 -5.33 4.73
CA TYR A 274 -10.91 -6.26 3.94
C TYR A 274 -11.12 -7.73 4.32
N GLY A 275 -12.10 -8.03 5.17
CA GLY A 275 -12.52 -9.40 5.48
C GLY A 275 -11.55 -10.19 6.34
N TYR A 276 -10.76 -9.53 7.19
CA TYR A 276 -9.88 -10.22 8.13
C TYR A 276 -10.60 -10.58 9.43
N GLU A 277 -10.35 -11.78 9.92
CA GLU A 277 -10.93 -12.27 11.16
C GLU A 277 -10.25 -11.69 12.41
N LYS A 278 -11.04 -11.31 13.43
CA LYS A 278 -10.54 -10.75 14.69
C LYS A 278 -9.47 -11.62 15.36
N HIS A 279 -9.57 -12.94 15.25
CA HIS A 279 -8.65 -13.86 15.88
C HIS A 279 -7.63 -14.48 14.92
N SER A 280 -7.44 -13.90 13.75
CA SER A 280 -6.49 -14.38 12.73
C SER A 280 -5.03 -14.42 13.19
N TRP A 281 -4.68 -13.74 14.30
CA TRP A 281 -3.37 -13.84 14.93
C TRP A 281 -3.06 -15.21 15.57
N LEU A 282 -4.10 -16.03 15.84
CA LEU A 282 -3.92 -17.39 16.38
C LEU A 282 -3.41 -18.37 15.31
N GLY A 283 -3.45 -18.01 14.02
CA GLY A 283 -3.21 -18.92 12.91
C GLY A 283 -4.43 -19.79 12.59
N ASP A 284 -4.33 -20.52 11.50
CA ASP A 284 -5.34 -21.53 11.14
C ASP A 284 -5.31 -22.64 12.19
N ARG A 285 -6.49 -22.91 12.79
CA ARG A 285 -6.68 -24.03 13.72
C ARG A 285 -7.04 -25.27 12.96
#